data_87c472f8836640523d7f3b1627826794
#
_entry.id   87c472f8836640523d7f3b1627826794
#
_cell.length_a   1.000
_cell.length_b   1.000
_cell.length_c   1.000
_cell.angle_alpha   90.00
_cell.angle_beta   90.00
_cell.angle_gamma   90.00
#
_symmetry.space_group_name_H-M   'P 1'
#
loop_
_entity.id
_entity.type
_entity.pdbx_description
1 polymer ?
#
loop_
_entity_poly.entity_id
_entity_poly.type
_entity_poly.pdbx_seq_one_letter_code
_entity_poly.pdbx_strand_id
1 'polypeptide(L)'
;MSRKQPSFISALSPVQRKACIVLALCVLAVILSVVVAWVLPQHLNLSGDGYDPDQYPIDTSLEAILGDNSADDSYITQSLFVGDRSATSLQKDGRITLNQYAGTDDLKISDFLRESCVAFADDANTYTIPQAVAKMKVRRVYVMIGSNDVDGSISVDDFINDYKQALQNIKKSYSYCDVIACAIPPVLQDSDKAAETQTTIDQFNQAIAQACEDMGYKFLNSTEILKGEKGYAEASYVDASTNAFNASGANAFLEYVKSHAYQTEDTRPDTDDIPERAAQPSGTTATPTPTATPEKLTASYN
;
A
#
# COMPACT_ATOMS: atom_id res chain seq x y z
N MET A 1 48.21 28.87 -52.47
CA MET A 1 49.04 27.97 -51.60
C MET A 1 48.76 28.31 -50.16
N SER A 2 47.90 27.48 -49.52
CA SER A 2 47.55 27.66 -48.10
C SER A 2 48.57 26.91 -47.24
N ARG A 3 49.40 27.65 -46.47
CA ARG A 3 50.33 27.09 -45.48
C ARG A 3 49.52 26.55 -44.30
N LYS A 4 49.45 25.21 -44.15
CA LYS A 4 48.98 24.56 -42.93
C LYS A 4 49.90 24.99 -41.77
N GLN A 5 49.37 25.67 -40.77
CA GLN A 5 50.11 25.93 -39.54
C GLN A 5 50.40 24.61 -38.83
N PRO A 6 51.61 24.36 -38.33
CA PRO A 6 51.90 23.15 -37.58
C PRO A 6 51.07 23.14 -36.28
N SER A 7 50.49 21.99 -35.91
CA SER A 7 49.75 21.84 -34.67
C SER A 7 50.69 22.03 -33.47
N PHE A 8 50.23 22.68 -32.39
CA PHE A 8 50.99 22.98 -31.19
C PHE A 8 51.74 21.75 -30.64
N ILE A 9 51.16 20.54 -30.79
CA ILE A 9 51.74 19.26 -30.36
C ILE A 9 52.99 18.88 -31.20
N SER A 10 53.10 19.30 -32.46
CA SER A 10 54.25 18.97 -33.33
C SER A 10 55.52 19.76 -33.00
N ALA A 11 55.42 20.86 -32.25
CA ALA A 11 56.53 21.70 -31.81
C ALA A 11 57.18 21.24 -30.48
N LEU A 12 56.58 20.26 -29.77
CA LEU A 12 57.05 19.78 -28.49
C LEU A 12 58.15 18.68 -28.66
N SER A 13 59.13 18.64 -27.75
CA SER A 13 60.12 17.56 -27.67
C SER A 13 59.42 16.23 -27.33
N PRO A 14 60.07 15.08 -27.65
CA PRO A 14 59.46 13.75 -27.34
C PRO A 14 59.11 13.55 -25.86
N VAL A 15 59.90 14.11 -24.95
CA VAL A 15 59.67 14.07 -23.50
C VAL A 15 58.47 14.93 -23.13
N GLN A 16 58.34 16.12 -23.68
CA GLN A 16 57.18 17.00 -23.43
C GLN A 16 55.89 16.42 -23.98
N ARG A 17 55.90 15.73 -25.12
CA ARG A 17 54.72 15.03 -25.66
C ARG A 17 54.24 13.93 -24.75
N LYS A 18 55.18 13.11 -24.20
CA LYS A 18 54.83 12.05 -23.21
C LYS A 18 54.26 12.69 -21.93
N ALA A 19 54.84 13.75 -21.42
CA ALA A 19 54.31 14.46 -20.24
C ALA A 19 52.92 15.03 -20.46
N CYS A 20 52.65 15.65 -21.64
CA CYS A 20 51.31 16.15 -21.99
C CYS A 20 50.27 15.02 -22.11
N ILE A 21 50.64 13.86 -22.66
CA ILE A 21 49.75 12.72 -22.76
C ILE A 21 49.41 12.18 -21.36
N VAL A 22 50.39 12.03 -20.49
CA VAL A 22 50.18 11.57 -19.10
C VAL A 22 49.27 12.56 -18.34
N LEU A 23 49.54 13.85 -18.49
CA LEU A 23 48.72 14.92 -17.86
C LEU A 23 47.27 14.86 -18.38
N ALA A 24 47.08 14.72 -19.69
CA ALA A 24 45.73 14.58 -20.29
C ALA A 24 44.99 13.33 -19.78
N LEU A 25 45.67 12.18 -19.63
CA LEU A 25 45.12 10.96 -19.07
C LEU A 25 44.74 11.10 -17.59
N CYS A 26 45.59 11.81 -16.81
CA CYS A 26 45.27 12.07 -15.39
C CYS A 26 44.07 13.01 -15.27
N VAL A 27 43.96 14.04 -16.06
CA VAL A 27 42.79 14.95 -16.08
C VAL A 27 41.54 14.20 -16.52
N LEU A 28 41.62 13.33 -17.53
CA LEU A 28 40.52 12.52 -18.00
C LEU A 28 40.07 11.55 -16.90
N ALA A 29 40.99 10.90 -16.17
CA ALA A 29 40.70 10.00 -15.06
C ALA A 29 40.00 10.73 -13.90
N VAL A 30 40.44 11.95 -13.57
CA VAL A 30 39.80 12.81 -12.55
C VAL A 30 38.38 13.18 -12.98
N ILE A 31 38.20 13.63 -14.24
CA ILE A 31 36.87 13.98 -14.77
C ILE A 31 35.96 12.73 -14.72
N LEU A 32 36.48 11.58 -15.16
CA LEU A 32 35.70 10.33 -15.14
C LEU A 32 35.31 9.93 -13.71
N SER A 33 36.24 10.06 -12.76
CA SER A 33 35.94 9.74 -11.34
C SER A 33 34.93 10.70 -10.73
N VAL A 34 34.94 11.99 -11.08
CA VAL A 34 33.96 12.98 -10.63
C VAL A 34 32.60 12.70 -11.29
N VAL A 35 32.56 12.39 -12.59
CA VAL A 35 31.32 12.03 -13.29
C VAL A 35 30.73 10.74 -12.71
N VAL A 36 31.54 9.72 -12.47
CA VAL A 36 31.10 8.47 -11.84
C VAL A 36 30.60 8.73 -10.43
N ALA A 37 31.32 9.51 -9.61
CA ALA A 37 30.90 9.85 -8.25
C ALA A 37 29.63 10.72 -8.20
N TRP A 38 29.32 11.46 -9.25
CA TRP A 38 28.14 12.34 -9.30
C TRP A 38 26.95 11.68 -9.99
N VAL A 39 27.18 10.91 -11.04
CA VAL A 39 26.13 10.27 -11.86
C VAL A 39 25.72 8.92 -11.29
N LEU A 40 26.66 8.12 -10.79
CA LEU A 40 26.37 6.79 -10.25
C LEU A 40 25.39 6.80 -9.06
N PRO A 41 25.53 7.69 -8.06
CA PRO A 41 24.57 7.78 -6.97
C PRO A 41 23.18 8.28 -7.42
N GLN A 42 23.11 9.10 -8.47
CA GLN A 42 21.83 9.60 -9.01
C GLN A 42 21.08 8.53 -9.82
N HIS A 43 21.78 7.56 -10.40
CA HIS A 43 21.17 6.47 -11.17
C HIS A 43 21.00 5.18 -10.37
N LEU A 44 21.69 5.02 -9.24
CA LEU A 44 21.57 3.86 -8.38
C LEU A 44 20.69 4.09 -7.15
N ASN A 45 20.12 5.29 -6.95
CA ASN A 45 19.22 5.66 -5.84
C ASN A 45 19.46 4.88 -4.52
N LEU A 46 20.70 4.50 -4.28
CA LEU A 46 21.12 3.82 -3.06
C LEU A 46 21.05 4.87 -1.93
N SER A 47 19.94 4.90 -1.23
CA SER A 47 19.91 5.49 0.09
C SER A 47 20.93 4.72 0.90
N GLY A 48 22.01 5.20 1.35
CA GLY A 48 23.19 4.51 1.92
C GLY A 48 22.90 3.39 2.96
N ASP A 49 21.65 2.98 3.13
CA ASP A 49 21.10 1.91 3.95
C ASP A 49 20.75 0.62 3.16
N GLY A 50 20.98 0.59 1.83
CA GLY A 50 20.75 -0.59 0.98
C GLY A 50 19.33 -0.72 0.40
N TYR A 51 18.42 0.24 0.64
CA TYR A 51 17.10 0.26 0.03
C TYR A 51 17.15 0.88 -1.39
N ASP A 52 16.49 0.23 -2.34
CA ASP A 52 16.31 0.71 -3.72
C ASP A 52 14.82 0.88 -4.00
N PRO A 53 14.31 2.13 -4.10
CA PRO A 53 12.88 2.41 -4.32
C PRO A 53 12.37 1.95 -5.69
N ASP A 54 13.27 1.70 -6.65
CA ASP A 54 12.93 1.26 -8.01
C ASP A 54 13.01 -0.26 -8.18
N GLN A 55 13.33 -1.02 -7.12
CA GLN A 55 13.49 -2.48 -7.19
C GLN A 55 12.16 -3.22 -7.45
N TYR A 56 11.05 -2.76 -6.86
CA TYR A 56 9.72 -3.37 -6.98
C TYR A 56 8.67 -2.30 -7.36
N PRO A 57 8.74 -1.75 -8.58
CA PRO A 57 7.81 -0.72 -9.01
C PRO A 57 6.40 -1.30 -9.20
N ILE A 58 5.39 -0.52 -8.85
CA ILE A 58 4.00 -0.83 -9.22
C ILE A 58 3.85 -0.50 -10.70
N ASP A 59 3.35 -1.46 -11.50
CA ASP A 59 3.03 -1.21 -12.91
C ASP A 59 1.76 -0.35 -13.01
N THR A 60 1.94 0.93 -13.30
CA THR A 60 0.84 1.90 -13.42
C THR A 60 0.02 1.73 -14.71
N SER A 61 0.41 0.83 -15.62
CA SER A 61 -0.35 0.52 -16.83
C SER A 61 -1.46 -0.52 -16.62
N LEU A 62 -1.53 -1.16 -15.43
CA LEU A 62 -2.56 -2.13 -15.09
C LEU A 62 -3.94 -1.44 -15.03
N GLU A 63 -4.98 -2.08 -15.56
CA GLU A 63 -6.35 -1.58 -15.51
C GLU A 63 -6.93 -1.56 -14.08
N ALA A 64 -6.34 -2.33 -13.16
CA ALA A 64 -6.67 -2.33 -11.75
C ALA A 64 -6.34 -0.99 -11.06
N ILE A 65 -5.31 -0.27 -11.52
CA ILE A 65 -4.86 0.99 -10.89
C ILE A 65 -5.93 2.07 -11.08
N LEU A 66 -6.34 2.68 -9.97
CA LEU A 66 -7.25 3.82 -10.01
C LEU A 66 -6.49 5.07 -10.46
N GLY A 67 -6.97 5.68 -11.52
CA GLY A 67 -6.46 6.96 -12.03
C GLY A 67 -7.30 8.14 -11.53
N ASP A 68 -6.94 9.34 -11.99
CA ASP A 68 -7.61 10.61 -11.66
C ASP A 68 -9.12 10.53 -11.98
N ASN A 69 -9.94 10.60 -10.95
CA ASN A 69 -11.40 10.65 -11.04
C ASN A 69 -11.97 11.24 -9.75
N SER A 70 -12.35 12.50 -9.77
CA SER A 70 -12.74 13.24 -8.55
C SER A 70 -14.17 12.93 -8.11
N ALA A 71 -14.35 12.79 -6.81
CA ALA A 71 -15.64 12.70 -6.13
C ALA A 71 -15.76 13.74 -5.00
N ASP A 72 -16.98 13.98 -4.55
CA ASP A 72 -17.29 14.86 -3.43
C ASP A 72 -17.15 14.13 -2.06
N ASP A 73 -17.38 14.86 -0.97
CA ASP A 73 -17.25 14.31 0.38
C ASP A 73 -18.24 13.17 0.69
N SER A 74 -19.37 13.09 -0.04
CA SER A 74 -20.33 11.98 0.11
C SER A 74 -19.72 10.64 -0.29
N TYR A 75 -18.68 10.65 -1.10
CA TYR A 75 -17.95 9.45 -1.49
C TYR A 75 -17.31 8.76 -0.28
N ILE A 76 -16.67 9.53 0.62
CA ILE A 76 -16.06 9.00 1.85
C ILE A 76 -17.14 8.48 2.80
N THR A 77 -18.27 9.19 2.95
CA THR A 77 -19.35 8.76 3.85
C THR A 77 -20.02 7.46 3.43
N GLN A 78 -19.93 7.08 2.16
CA GLN A 78 -20.46 5.84 1.59
C GLN A 78 -19.40 4.73 1.49
N SER A 79 -18.21 4.95 2.06
CA SER A 79 -17.08 4.02 2.01
C SER A 79 -16.78 3.44 3.39
N LEU A 80 -16.43 2.15 3.43
CA LEU A 80 -15.94 1.46 4.63
C LEU A 80 -14.45 1.19 4.48
N PHE A 81 -13.65 1.63 5.43
CA PHE A 81 -12.21 1.39 5.50
C PHE A 81 -11.97 0.23 6.47
N VAL A 82 -11.37 -0.85 5.97
CA VAL A 82 -11.21 -2.07 6.74
C VAL A 82 -9.75 -2.49 6.81
N GLY A 83 -9.31 -2.96 7.97
CA GLY A 83 -7.97 -3.51 8.09
C GLY A 83 -7.26 -3.23 9.40
N ASP A 84 -5.95 -2.94 9.29
CA ASP A 84 -5.01 -2.79 10.39
C ASP A 84 -4.90 -1.34 10.92
N ARG A 85 -3.75 -1.02 11.56
CA ARG A 85 -3.45 0.31 12.13
C ARG A 85 -3.64 1.47 11.14
N SER A 86 -3.48 1.21 9.84
CA SER A 86 -3.66 2.24 8.80
C SER A 86 -5.12 2.67 8.71
N ALA A 87 -6.06 1.74 8.71
CA ALA A 87 -7.49 2.01 8.76
C ALA A 87 -7.92 2.57 10.13
N THR A 88 -7.37 2.00 11.21
CA THR A 88 -7.68 2.42 12.58
C THR A 88 -7.28 3.86 12.85
N SER A 89 -6.15 4.34 12.30
CA SER A 89 -5.70 5.72 12.50
C SER A 89 -6.69 6.74 11.93
N LEU A 90 -7.34 6.46 10.80
CA LEU A 90 -8.36 7.32 10.22
C LEU A 90 -9.54 7.55 11.18
N GLN A 91 -9.95 6.48 11.89
CA GLN A 91 -11.06 6.53 12.84
C GLN A 91 -10.63 7.19 14.17
N LYS A 92 -9.43 6.86 14.68
CA LYS A 92 -8.90 7.44 15.93
C LYS A 92 -8.69 8.96 15.82
N ASP A 93 -8.25 9.43 14.66
CA ASP A 93 -8.09 10.87 14.38
C ASP A 93 -9.41 11.60 14.07
N GLY A 94 -10.54 10.86 14.12
CA GLY A 94 -11.87 11.43 13.88
C GLY A 94 -12.12 11.85 12.43
N ARG A 95 -11.32 11.34 11.46
CA ARG A 95 -11.47 11.65 10.04
C ARG A 95 -12.60 10.85 9.40
N ILE A 96 -12.86 9.66 9.93
CA ILE A 96 -14.00 8.83 9.59
C ILE A 96 -14.74 8.42 10.88
N THR A 97 -16.01 8.11 10.75
CA THR A 97 -16.84 7.66 11.86
C THR A 97 -16.69 6.15 12.08
N LEU A 98 -17.21 5.64 13.20
CA LEU A 98 -17.25 4.22 13.47
C LEU A 98 -18.04 3.43 12.40
N ASN A 99 -19.06 4.05 11.79
CA ASN A 99 -19.83 3.44 10.69
C ASN A 99 -19.04 3.32 9.38
N GLN A 100 -17.87 3.95 9.30
CA GLN A 100 -17.00 3.92 8.12
C GLN A 100 -15.73 3.07 8.36
N TYR A 101 -15.67 2.34 9.50
CA TYR A 101 -14.49 1.62 9.91
C TYR A 101 -14.81 0.21 10.40
N ALA A 102 -13.92 -0.76 10.05
CA ALA A 102 -13.90 -2.11 10.63
C ALA A 102 -12.48 -2.69 10.64
N GLY A 103 -11.97 -3.03 11.83
CA GLY A 103 -10.63 -3.60 11.97
C GLY A 103 -10.08 -3.50 13.38
N THR A 104 -8.78 -3.80 13.53
CA THR A 104 -8.00 -3.61 14.76
C THR A 104 -6.56 -3.20 14.43
N ASP A 105 -5.87 -2.55 15.39
CA ASP A 105 -4.47 -2.12 15.16
C ASP A 105 -3.53 -3.27 14.78
N ASP A 106 -3.71 -4.42 15.41
CA ASP A 106 -2.82 -5.57 15.32
C ASP A 106 -3.27 -6.63 14.30
N LEU A 107 -4.30 -6.33 13.51
CA LEU A 107 -4.83 -7.27 12.53
C LEU A 107 -3.75 -7.67 11.52
N LYS A 108 -3.55 -8.98 11.34
CA LYS A 108 -2.72 -9.57 10.28
C LYS A 108 -3.61 -10.14 9.19
N ILE A 109 -3.05 -10.28 7.99
CA ILE A 109 -3.79 -10.86 6.86
C ILE A 109 -4.29 -12.28 7.16
N SER A 110 -3.51 -13.07 7.87
CA SER A 110 -3.87 -14.43 8.30
C SER A 110 -5.13 -14.50 9.17
N ASP A 111 -5.45 -13.41 9.89
CA ASP A 111 -6.57 -13.33 10.81
C ASP A 111 -7.78 -12.58 10.25
N PHE A 112 -7.62 -11.93 9.10
CA PHE A 112 -8.62 -11.06 8.47
C PHE A 112 -10.01 -11.71 8.32
N LEU A 113 -10.06 -13.00 8.01
CA LEU A 113 -11.31 -13.74 7.83
C LEU A 113 -11.85 -14.37 9.12
N ARG A 114 -11.04 -14.39 10.19
CA ARG A 114 -11.35 -15.12 11.43
C ARG A 114 -11.59 -14.22 12.62
N GLU A 115 -10.89 -13.10 12.69
CA GLU A 115 -11.01 -12.18 13.81
C GLU A 115 -12.36 -11.46 13.81
N SER A 116 -13.07 -11.61 14.93
CA SER A 116 -14.37 -10.97 15.16
C SER A 116 -14.16 -9.62 15.84
N CYS A 117 -13.94 -8.58 15.03
CA CYS A 117 -13.56 -7.25 15.49
C CYS A 117 -14.65 -6.18 15.32
N VAL A 118 -15.88 -6.57 14.94
CA VAL A 118 -16.95 -5.62 14.63
C VAL A 118 -18.17 -5.89 15.52
N ALA A 119 -18.61 -4.87 16.26
CA ALA A 119 -19.80 -4.91 17.08
C ALA A 119 -20.90 -3.97 16.57
N PHE A 120 -22.16 -4.30 16.83
CA PHE A 120 -23.34 -3.49 16.53
C PHE A 120 -24.12 -3.19 17.81
N ALA A 121 -24.82 -2.04 17.83
CA ALA A 121 -25.72 -1.71 18.90
C ALA A 121 -26.85 -2.76 19.00
N ASP A 122 -27.26 -3.06 20.20
CA ASP A 122 -28.33 -4.05 20.47
C ASP A 122 -28.06 -5.48 19.97
N ASP A 123 -26.80 -5.81 19.66
CA ASP A 123 -26.36 -7.14 19.27
C ASP A 123 -25.21 -7.61 20.18
N ALA A 124 -25.39 -8.71 20.88
CA ALA A 124 -24.39 -9.26 21.80
C ALA A 124 -23.23 -9.98 21.08
N ASN A 125 -23.34 -10.19 19.77
CA ASN A 125 -22.33 -10.89 19.00
C ASN A 125 -21.31 -9.91 18.41
N THR A 126 -20.11 -10.40 18.16
CA THR A 126 -19.10 -9.73 17.35
C THR A 126 -18.97 -10.44 16.00
N TYR A 127 -18.54 -9.69 14.98
CA TYR A 127 -18.53 -10.12 13.60
C TYR A 127 -17.16 -9.97 12.98
N THR A 128 -16.82 -10.85 12.05
CA THR A 128 -15.66 -10.67 11.17
C THR A 128 -15.92 -9.55 10.18
N ILE A 129 -14.87 -9.02 9.56
CA ILE A 129 -14.99 -7.95 8.56
C ILE A 129 -15.96 -8.34 7.42
N PRO A 130 -15.85 -9.51 6.75
CA PRO A 130 -16.82 -9.88 5.71
C PRO A 130 -18.27 -9.97 6.22
N GLN A 131 -18.50 -10.49 7.42
CA GLN A 131 -19.83 -10.53 8.02
C GLN A 131 -20.38 -9.13 8.29
N ALA A 132 -19.54 -8.21 8.76
CA ALA A 132 -19.91 -6.83 9.01
C ALA A 132 -20.24 -6.09 7.70
N VAL A 133 -19.47 -6.29 6.64
CA VAL A 133 -19.73 -5.73 5.31
C VAL A 133 -21.14 -6.12 4.83
N ALA A 134 -21.54 -7.39 5.00
CA ALA A 134 -22.87 -7.86 4.65
C ALA A 134 -23.99 -7.19 5.47
N LYS A 135 -23.77 -7.04 6.81
CA LYS A 135 -24.74 -6.38 7.69
C LYS A 135 -24.88 -4.89 7.42
N MET A 136 -23.76 -4.23 7.10
CA MET A 136 -23.72 -2.78 6.86
C MET A 136 -24.17 -2.40 5.44
N LYS A 137 -24.31 -3.37 4.53
CA LYS A 137 -24.74 -3.14 3.13
C LYS A 137 -23.94 -1.99 2.48
N VAL A 138 -22.63 -1.96 2.69
CA VAL A 138 -21.76 -0.85 2.28
C VAL A 138 -21.65 -0.74 0.77
N ARG A 139 -21.49 0.47 0.26
CA ARG A 139 -21.29 0.70 -1.18
C ARG A 139 -19.90 0.34 -1.64
N ARG A 140 -18.87 0.71 -0.84
CA ARG A 140 -17.46 0.46 -1.15
C ARG A 140 -16.71 0.00 0.08
N VAL A 141 -15.73 -0.86 -0.15
CA VAL A 141 -14.80 -1.34 0.88
C VAL A 141 -13.38 -1.04 0.42
N TYR A 142 -12.67 -0.23 1.18
CA TYR A 142 -11.23 0.02 1.04
C TYR A 142 -10.48 -0.92 1.98
N VAL A 143 -9.70 -1.84 1.42
CA VAL A 143 -8.96 -2.85 2.19
C VAL A 143 -7.55 -2.34 2.46
N MET A 144 -7.26 -2.02 3.73
CA MET A 144 -6.03 -1.44 4.23
C MET A 144 -5.38 -2.41 5.23
N ILE A 145 -4.68 -3.43 4.73
CA ILE A 145 -4.11 -4.52 5.53
C ILE A 145 -2.72 -4.88 5.02
N GLY A 146 -1.83 -5.26 5.91
CA GLY A 146 -0.47 -5.70 5.59
C GLY A 146 0.63 -4.98 6.38
N SER A 147 0.33 -3.87 7.08
CA SER A 147 1.32 -3.15 7.88
C SER A 147 1.87 -3.96 9.05
N ASN A 148 1.18 -5.02 9.47
CA ASN A 148 1.62 -5.96 10.51
C ASN A 148 2.24 -7.24 9.96
N ASP A 149 2.29 -7.39 8.63
CA ASP A 149 2.76 -8.60 7.96
C ASP A 149 4.18 -8.43 7.36
N VAL A 150 4.76 -7.23 7.46
CA VAL A 150 6.04 -6.86 6.85
C VAL A 150 7.27 -7.16 7.73
N ASP A 151 7.09 -7.97 8.76
CA ASP A 151 8.15 -8.39 9.71
C ASP A 151 8.99 -9.59 9.23
N GLY A 152 8.76 -10.06 8.00
CA GLY A 152 9.43 -11.22 7.41
C GLY A 152 8.87 -12.57 7.89
N SER A 153 7.80 -12.59 8.67
CA SER A 153 7.18 -13.82 9.18
C SER A 153 6.34 -14.57 8.13
N ILE A 154 5.96 -13.92 7.04
CA ILE A 154 5.16 -14.48 5.95
C ILE A 154 5.85 -14.25 4.60
N SER A 155 5.76 -15.22 3.70
CA SER A 155 6.25 -15.05 2.33
C SER A 155 5.30 -14.16 1.50
N VAL A 156 5.82 -13.58 0.40
CA VAL A 156 4.98 -12.81 -0.54
C VAL A 156 3.84 -13.67 -1.09
N ASP A 157 4.13 -14.91 -1.46
CA ASP A 157 3.14 -15.83 -2.05
C ASP A 157 2.04 -16.19 -1.04
N ASP A 158 2.39 -16.48 0.21
CA ASP A 158 1.41 -16.80 1.25
C ASP A 158 0.57 -15.57 1.59
N PHE A 159 1.22 -14.38 1.74
CA PHE A 159 0.53 -13.13 1.96
C PHE A 159 -0.49 -12.84 0.84
N ILE A 160 -0.10 -12.95 -0.42
CA ILE A 160 -0.98 -12.70 -1.56
C ILE A 160 -2.10 -13.74 -1.65
N ASN A 161 -1.86 -15.00 -1.32
CA ASN A 161 -2.91 -16.00 -1.28
C ASN A 161 -3.98 -15.66 -0.24
N ASP A 162 -3.59 -15.24 0.97
CA ASP A 162 -4.54 -14.82 2.01
C ASP A 162 -5.23 -13.50 1.61
N TYR A 163 -4.50 -12.55 0.99
CA TYR A 163 -5.07 -11.29 0.52
C TYR A 163 -6.15 -11.50 -0.54
N LYS A 164 -5.89 -12.36 -1.53
CA LYS A 164 -6.88 -12.77 -2.55
C LYS A 164 -8.13 -13.36 -1.91
N GLN A 165 -7.98 -14.20 -0.89
CA GLN A 165 -9.10 -14.75 -0.15
C GLN A 165 -9.88 -13.67 0.61
N ALA A 166 -9.20 -12.68 1.20
CA ALA A 166 -9.85 -11.56 1.88
C ALA A 166 -10.75 -10.77 0.91
N LEU A 167 -10.24 -10.36 -0.26
CA LEU A 167 -11.01 -9.65 -1.29
C LEU A 167 -12.22 -10.47 -1.76
N GLN A 168 -12.01 -11.76 -2.07
CA GLN A 168 -13.07 -12.66 -2.53
C GLN A 168 -14.17 -12.85 -1.49
N ASN A 169 -13.80 -13.02 -0.19
CA ASN A 169 -14.78 -13.22 0.87
C ASN A 169 -15.58 -11.95 1.17
N ILE A 170 -14.97 -10.76 1.08
CA ILE A 170 -15.73 -9.51 1.13
C ILE A 170 -16.77 -9.48 0.01
N LYS A 171 -16.35 -9.67 -1.24
CA LYS A 171 -17.25 -9.63 -2.40
C LYS A 171 -18.32 -10.73 -2.34
N LYS A 172 -17.99 -11.92 -1.85
CA LYS A 172 -18.92 -13.02 -1.66
C LYS A 172 -19.94 -12.75 -0.56
N SER A 173 -19.53 -12.06 0.52
CA SER A 173 -20.42 -11.74 1.64
C SER A 173 -21.47 -10.71 1.23
N TYR A 174 -21.12 -9.76 0.36
CA TYR A 174 -22.02 -8.75 -0.17
C TYR A 174 -21.63 -8.37 -1.60
N SER A 175 -22.28 -9.00 -2.57
CA SER A 175 -21.92 -8.89 -4.00
C SER A 175 -22.15 -7.50 -4.62
N TYR A 176 -22.91 -6.64 -3.96
CA TYR A 176 -23.26 -5.31 -4.43
C TYR A 176 -22.19 -4.24 -4.11
N CYS A 177 -21.21 -4.54 -3.23
CA CYS A 177 -20.18 -3.56 -2.90
C CYS A 177 -19.04 -3.58 -3.91
N ASP A 178 -18.43 -2.41 -4.11
CA ASP A 178 -17.12 -2.30 -4.76
C ASP A 178 -16.02 -2.66 -3.74
N VAL A 179 -15.04 -3.44 -4.17
CA VAL A 179 -13.90 -3.82 -3.33
C VAL A 179 -12.63 -3.21 -3.93
N ILE A 180 -11.94 -2.37 -3.16
CA ILE A 180 -10.75 -1.64 -3.57
C ILE A 180 -9.62 -2.01 -2.60
N ALA A 181 -8.55 -2.59 -3.11
CA ALA A 181 -7.33 -2.79 -2.35
C ALA A 181 -6.54 -1.48 -2.25
N CYS A 182 -5.97 -1.18 -1.09
CA CYS A 182 -5.08 -0.05 -0.91
C CYS A 182 -3.62 -0.52 -0.84
N ALA A 183 -2.71 0.32 -1.32
CA ALA A 183 -1.30 0.12 -1.06
C ALA A 183 -1.04 0.14 0.45
N ILE A 184 -0.19 -0.76 0.93
CA ILE A 184 0.37 -0.72 2.29
C ILE A 184 1.19 0.57 2.39
N PRO A 185 0.94 1.42 3.40
CA PRO A 185 1.68 2.66 3.57
C PRO A 185 3.18 2.43 3.79
N PRO A 186 4.04 3.35 3.30
CA PRO A 186 5.48 3.27 3.54
C PRO A 186 5.81 3.49 5.02
N VAL A 187 7.00 3.05 5.44
CA VAL A 187 7.55 3.27 6.79
C VAL A 187 8.56 4.41 6.80
N LEU A 188 8.81 5.00 7.98
CA LEU A 188 9.86 6.01 8.18
C LEU A 188 11.25 5.39 8.04
N GLN A 189 12.20 6.21 7.58
CA GLN A 189 13.63 5.89 7.55
C GLN A 189 14.25 6.15 8.94
N ASP A 190 13.75 5.51 10.01
CA ASP A 190 14.13 5.81 11.39
C ASP A 190 14.74 4.63 12.17
N SER A 191 14.91 3.47 11.53
CA SER A 191 15.44 2.27 12.17
C SER A 191 16.37 1.48 11.25
N ASP A 192 17.22 0.66 11.86
CA ASP A 192 18.14 -0.23 11.12
C ASP A 192 17.41 -1.25 10.22
N LYS A 193 16.11 -1.48 10.45
CA LYS A 193 15.28 -2.38 9.66
C LYS A 193 14.40 -1.66 8.64
N ALA A 194 14.43 -0.33 8.60
CA ALA A 194 13.55 0.44 7.72
C ALA A 194 13.71 0.03 6.25
N ALA A 195 14.94 -0.19 5.79
CA ALA A 195 15.24 -0.63 4.42
C ALA A 195 14.63 -2.00 4.09
N GLU A 196 14.79 -2.99 4.96
CA GLU A 196 14.23 -4.33 4.80
C GLU A 196 12.70 -4.29 4.82
N THR A 197 12.13 -3.57 5.77
CA THR A 197 10.67 -3.41 5.90
C THR A 197 10.08 -2.70 4.68
N GLN A 198 10.69 -1.60 4.22
CA GLN A 198 10.20 -0.87 3.04
C GLN A 198 10.31 -1.71 1.77
N THR A 199 11.39 -2.48 1.61
CA THR A 199 11.54 -3.43 0.50
C THR A 199 10.41 -4.46 0.49
N THR A 200 10.06 -5.01 1.66
CA THR A 200 8.95 -5.96 1.80
C THR A 200 7.61 -5.31 1.47
N ILE A 201 7.38 -4.06 1.91
CA ILE A 201 6.17 -3.29 1.56
C ILE A 201 6.06 -3.13 0.04
N ASP A 202 7.15 -2.78 -0.64
CA ASP A 202 7.14 -2.57 -2.09
C ASP A 202 6.87 -3.88 -2.84
N GLN A 203 7.43 -5.00 -2.40
CA GLN A 203 7.11 -6.33 -2.94
C GLN A 203 5.64 -6.68 -2.77
N PHE A 204 5.08 -6.46 -1.57
CA PHE A 204 3.67 -6.72 -1.31
C PHE A 204 2.77 -5.82 -2.16
N ASN A 205 3.06 -4.53 -2.24
CA ASN A 205 2.26 -3.59 -3.04
C ASN A 205 2.27 -3.94 -4.54
N GLN A 206 3.43 -4.30 -5.09
CA GLN A 206 3.53 -4.79 -6.46
C GLN A 206 2.68 -6.04 -6.67
N ALA A 207 2.75 -6.99 -5.74
CA ALA A 207 2.00 -8.24 -5.82
C ALA A 207 0.49 -8.04 -5.60
N ILE A 208 0.07 -7.12 -4.71
CA ILE A 208 -1.35 -6.76 -4.53
C ILE A 208 -1.91 -6.13 -5.82
N ALA A 209 -1.20 -5.19 -6.44
CA ALA A 209 -1.63 -4.56 -7.68
C ALA A 209 -1.84 -5.59 -8.79
N GLN A 210 -0.90 -6.52 -8.97
CA GLN A 210 -1.03 -7.62 -9.94
C GLN A 210 -2.18 -8.56 -9.59
N ALA A 211 -2.38 -8.88 -8.30
CA ALA A 211 -3.50 -9.72 -7.87
C ALA A 211 -4.85 -9.06 -8.15
N CYS A 212 -4.95 -7.74 -7.99
CA CYS A 212 -6.15 -6.98 -8.34
C CYS A 212 -6.44 -7.03 -9.84
N GLU A 213 -5.41 -6.87 -10.69
CA GLU A 213 -5.53 -7.01 -12.13
C GLU A 213 -6.06 -8.40 -12.53
N ASP A 214 -5.43 -9.46 -12.03
CA ASP A 214 -5.78 -10.85 -12.32
C ASP A 214 -7.22 -11.21 -11.91
N MET A 215 -7.74 -10.54 -10.87
CA MET A 215 -9.05 -10.84 -10.28
C MET A 215 -10.15 -9.85 -10.67
N GLY A 216 -9.82 -8.78 -11.39
CA GLY A 216 -10.76 -7.71 -11.76
C GLY A 216 -11.18 -6.82 -10.60
N TYR A 217 -10.38 -6.69 -9.54
CA TYR A 217 -10.55 -5.71 -8.48
C TYR A 217 -9.79 -4.42 -8.79
N LYS A 218 -10.02 -3.37 -8.00
CA LYS A 218 -9.32 -2.09 -8.13
C LYS A 218 -8.26 -1.94 -7.05
N PHE A 219 -7.19 -1.20 -7.39
CA PHE A 219 -6.08 -0.90 -6.51
C PHE A 219 -5.85 0.61 -6.42
N LEU A 220 -5.84 1.14 -5.19
CA LEU A 220 -5.52 2.53 -4.88
C LEU A 220 -4.03 2.65 -4.54
N ASN A 221 -3.24 3.22 -5.45
CA ASN A 221 -1.80 3.40 -5.27
C ASN A 221 -1.47 4.62 -4.41
N SER A 222 -1.86 4.63 -3.15
CA SER A 222 -1.61 5.76 -2.24
C SER A 222 -0.12 6.00 -1.95
N THR A 223 0.79 5.14 -2.40
CA THR A 223 2.23 5.38 -2.25
C THR A 223 2.68 6.63 -3.00
N GLU A 224 1.97 7.05 -4.06
CA GLU A 224 2.26 8.25 -4.85
C GLU A 224 2.30 9.54 -4.02
N ILE A 225 1.46 9.61 -2.98
CA ILE A 225 1.40 10.79 -2.09
C ILE A 225 2.00 10.55 -0.70
N LEU A 226 2.21 9.29 -0.33
CA LEU A 226 2.69 8.93 1.01
C LEU A 226 4.21 8.75 1.06
N LYS A 227 4.86 8.45 -0.08
CA LYS A 227 6.32 8.34 -0.17
C LYS A 227 6.97 9.70 -0.37
N GLY A 228 8.03 9.97 0.39
CA GLY A 228 8.95 11.08 0.13
C GLY A 228 9.98 10.74 -0.97
N GLU A 229 10.87 11.67 -1.25
CA GLU A 229 11.88 11.57 -2.33
C GLU A 229 12.77 10.32 -2.28
N LYS A 230 12.96 9.75 -1.08
CA LYS A 230 13.80 8.55 -0.89
C LYS A 230 13.01 7.23 -0.92
N GLY A 231 11.71 7.28 -1.21
CA GLY A 231 10.84 6.11 -1.24
C GLY A 231 10.33 5.62 0.12
N TYR A 232 10.79 6.21 1.24
CA TYR A 232 10.22 6.02 2.57
C TYR A 232 9.01 6.93 2.80
N ALA A 233 8.33 6.75 3.92
CA ALA A 233 7.21 7.61 4.28
C ALA A 233 7.62 9.09 4.38
N GLU A 234 6.77 9.97 3.87
CA GLU A 234 6.87 11.40 4.15
C GLU A 234 6.65 11.63 5.66
N ALA A 235 7.69 12.12 6.34
CA ALA A 235 7.72 12.20 7.80
C ALA A 235 6.59 13.07 8.40
N SER A 236 6.07 14.02 7.63
CA SER A 236 4.94 14.87 8.05
C SER A 236 3.60 14.14 8.10
N TYR A 237 3.50 12.92 7.55
CA TYR A 237 2.25 12.15 7.40
C TYR A 237 2.08 11.01 8.38
N VAL A 238 3.13 10.61 9.09
CA VAL A 238 3.09 9.46 10.00
C VAL A 238 3.47 9.84 11.43
N ASP A 239 2.96 9.08 12.37
CA ASP A 239 3.38 9.10 13.77
C ASP A 239 4.64 8.24 13.92
N ALA A 240 5.73 8.83 14.40
CA ALA A 240 7.03 8.17 14.51
C ALA A 240 7.04 6.97 15.47
N SER A 241 6.10 6.89 16.40
CA SER A 241 6.04 5.79 17.38
C SER A 241 5.31 4.56 16.85
N THR A 242 4.41 4.73 15.89
CA THR A 242 3.49 3.67 15.43
C THR A 242 3.59 3.38 13.94
N ASN A 243 4.22 4.25 13.15
CA ASN A 243 4.14 4.27 11.68
C ASN A 243 2.69 4.27 11.14
N ALA A 244 1.72 4.69 11.96
CA ALA A 244 0.36 4.92 11.52
C ALA A 244 0.21 6.36 11.00
N PHE A 245 -0.86 6.65 10.27
CA PHE A 245 -1.13 8.02 9.85
C PHE A 245 -1.32 8.93 11.06
N ASN A 246 -0.69 10.10 11.01
CA ASN A 246 -1.11 11.23 11.82
C ASN A 246 -2.23 12.01 11.11
N ALA A 247 -2.72 13.09 11.72
CA ALA A 247 -3.82 13.89 11.17
C ALA A 247 -3.55 14.41 9.75
N SER A 248 -2.30 14.74 9.40
CA SER A 248 -1.92 15.23 8.07
C SER A 248 -1.92 14.10 7.05
N GLY A 249 -1.37 12.93 7.40
CA GLY A 249 -1.36 11.75 6.55
C GLY A 249 -2.76 11.20 6.30
N ALA A 250 -3.60 11.15 7.34
CA ALA A 250 -4.99 10.75 7.23
C ALA A 250 -5.76 11.66 6.26
N ASN A 251 -5.56 12.99 6.34
CA ASN A 251 -6.15 13.93 5.39
C ASN A 251 -5.64 13.71 3.98
N ALA A 252 -4.31 13.61 3.80
CA ALA A 252 -3.72 13.40 2.49
C ALA A 252 -4.25 12.11 1.84
N PHE A 253 -4.34 11.02 2.61
CA PHE A 253 -4.90 9.76 2.13
C PHE A 253 -6.37 9.89 1.71
N LEU A 254 -7.23 10.53 2.52
CA LEU A 254 -8.65 10.68 2.18
C LEU A 254 -8.88 11.62 0.99
N GLU A 255 -8.07 12.67 0.83
CA GLU A 255 -8.08 13.50 -0.37
C GLU A 255 -7.66 12.70 -1.61
N TYR A 256 -6.66 11.82 -1.48
CA TYR A 256 -6.25 10.93 -2.55
C TYR A 256 -7.36 9.92 -2.92
N VAL A 257 -8.05 9.36 -1.94
CA VAL A 257 -9.24 8.51 -2.17
C VAL A 257 -10.31 9.25 -2.97
N LYS A 258 -10.56 10.53 -2.68
CA LYS A 258 -11.56 11.35 -3.40
C LYS A 258 -11.10 11.69 -4.82
N SER A 259 -9.82 11.96 -5.02
CA SER A 259 -9.26 12.30 -6.34
C SER A 259 -9.07 11.09 -7.26
N HIS A 260 -9.10 9.87 -6.71
CA HIS A 260 -8.99 8.59 -7.43
C HIS A 260 -10.21 7.71 -7.16
N ALA A 261 -11.39 8.30 -7.20
CA ALA A 261 -12.63 7.64 -6.85
C ALA A 261 -13.03 6.57 -7.86
N TYR A 262 -13.36 5.37 -7.38
CA TYR A 262 -14.02 4.34 -8.18
C TYR A 262 -15.52 4.53 -8.12
N GLN A 263 -16.10 5.07 -9.17
CA GLN A 263 -17.53 5.39 -9.23
C GLN A 263 -18.26 4.38 -10.11
N THR A 264 -19.19 3.64 -9.51
CA THR A 264 -20.08 2.68 -10.17
C THR A 264 -21.53 3.08 -9.91
N GLU A 265 -22.47 2.46 -10.62
CA GLU A 265 -23.90 2.57 -10.32
C GLU A 265 -24.20 1.90 -8.96
N ASP A 266 -25.02 2.55 -8.12
CA ASP A 266 -25.47 1.97 -6.86
C ASP A 266 -26.65 1.02 -7.11
N THR A 267 -26.38 -0.27 -7.08
CA THR A 267 -27.37 -1.33 -7.31
C THR A 267 -27.78 -2.07 -6.03
N ARG A 268 -27.39 -1.54 -4.85
CA ARG A 268 -27.67 -2.18 -3.56
C ARG A 268 -29.19 -2.23 -3.31
N PRO A 269 -29.75 -3.42 -3.02
CA PRO A 269 -31.15 -3.52 -2.60
C PRO A 269 -31.27 -3.16 -1.13
N ASP A 270 -32.35 -2.47 -0.76
CA ASP A 270 -32.78 -2.25 0.63
C ASP A 270 -31.67 -1.80 1.59
N THR A 271 -31.39 -0.49 1.60
CA THR A 271 -30.40 0.14 2.48
C THR A 271 -31.02 0.88 3.68
N ASP A 272 -32.32 0.70 3.94
CA ASP A 272 -33.05 1.46 4.96
C ASP A 272 -32.85 0.88 6.38
N ASP A 273 -32.43 -0.41 6.49
CA ASP A 273 -32.25 -1.10 7.77
C ASP A 273 -30.78 -1.52 7.94
N ILE A 274 -29.91 -0.55 8.20
CA ILE A 274 -28.49 -0.78 8.49
C ILE A 274 -28.29 -0.66 10.00
N PRO A 275 -27.78 -1.73 10.69
CA PRO A 275 -27.60 -1.68 12.13
C PRO A 275 -26.55 -0.65 12.52
N GLU A 276 -26.79 0.05 13.61
CA GLU A 276 -25.84 1.02 14.18
C GLU A 276 -24.60 0.30 14.72
N ARG A 277 -23.43 0.86 14.48
CA ARG A 277 -22.16 0.34 15.00
C ARG A 277 -22.00 0.67 16.49
N ALA A 278 -21.48 -0.29 17.22
CA ALA A 278 -21.06 -0.11 18.60
C ALA A 278 -19.53 -0.15 18.72
N ALA A 279 -18.98 0.58 19.67
CA ALA A 279 -17.57 0.42 20.04
C ALA A 279 -17.38 -0.98 20.64
N GLN A 280 -16.31 -1.66 20.23
CA GLN A 280 -16.00 -2.99 20.78
C GLN A 280 -15.65 -2.86 22.26
N PRO A 281 -16.19 -3.70 23.15
CA PRO A 281 -15.81 -3.69 24.56
C PRO A 281 -14.31 -3.99 24.68
N SER A 282 -13.56 -3.11 25.32
CA SER A 282 -12.14 -3.31 25.60
C SER A 282 -11.95 -4.56 26.45
N GLY A 283 -11.35 -5.63 25.91
CA GLY A 283 -10.91 -6.79 26.69
C GLY A 283 -11.63 -8.12 26.44
N THR A 284 -12.46 -8.28 25.42
CA THR A 284 -13.00 -9.58 25.05
C THR A 284 -12.20 -10.22 23.93
N THR A 285 -11.37 -11.19 24.27
CA THR A 285 -10.90 -12.19 23.30
C THR A 285 -12.14 -12.95 22.84
N ALA A 286 -12.63 -12.69 21.64
CA ALA A 286 -13.84 -13.32 21.13
C ALA A 286 -13.58 -14.82 20.95
N THR A 287 -14.36 -15.64 21.65
CA THR A 287 -14.42 -17.08 21.35
C THR A 287 -15.12 -17.24 20.00
N PRO A 288 -14.49 -17.86 18.99
CA PRO A 288 -15.13 -18.04 17.69
C PRO A 288 -16.42 -18.85 17.86
N THR A 289 -17.55 -18.30 17.45
CA THR A 289 -18.81 -19.03 17.35
C THR A 289 -18.62 -20.17 16.34
N PRO A 290 -18.86 -21.43 16.69
CA PRO A 290 -18.63 -22.54 15.78
C PRO A 290 -19.50 -22.39 14.53
N THR A 291 -18.86 -22.34 13.38
CA THR A 291 -19.48 -22.40 12.06
C THR A 291 -20.33 -23.65 12.00
N ALA A 292 -21.63 -23.54 11.75
CA ALA A 292 -22.53 -24.67 11.58
C ALA A 292 -21.96 -25.57 10.47
N THR A 293 -21.65 -26.80 10.85
CA THR A 293 -21.23 -27.87 9.93
C THR A 293 -22.33 -28.07 8.90
N PRO A 294 -22.06 -28.09 7.59
CA PRO A 294 -23.09 -28.38 6.61
C PRO A 294 -23.62 -29.83 6.86
N GLU A 295 -24.91 -29.93 7.09
CA GLU A 295 -25.63 -31.20 7.25
C GLU A 295 -25.43 -32.04 5.98
N LYS A 296 -24.88 -33.23 6.13
CA LYS A 296 -24.78 -34.23 5.05
C LYS A 296 -26.20 -34.61 4.59
N LEU A 297 -26.55 -34.14 3.39
CA LEU A 297 -27.71 -34.69 2.66
C LEU A 297 -27.43 -36.15 2.34
N THR A 298 -27.97 -37.06 3.17
CA THR A 298 -28.09 -38.48 2.83
C THR A 298 -29.21 -38.63 1.80
N ALA A 299 -28.83 -38.80 0.54
CA ALA A 299 -29.77 -39.24 -0.49
C ALA A 299 -30.16 -40.69 -0.20
N SER A 300 -31.42 -40.92 0.20
CA SER A 300 -32.04 -42.26 0.18
C SER A 300 -32.55 -42.52 -1.23
N TYR A 301 -31.92 -43.45 -1.92
CA TYR A 301 -32.52 -44.09 -3.10
C TYR A 301 -33.49 -45.17 -2.61
N ASN A 302 -34.74 -45.04 -3.00
CA ASN A 302 -35.69 -46.13 -3.21
C ASN A 302 -36.12 -46.18 -4.67
#